data_69debafd1eb2f09af95fd500e8c6b100
#
_entry.id   69debafd1eb2f09af95fd500e8c6b100
#
_cell.length_a   1.000
_cell.length_b   1.000
_cell.length_c   1.000
_cell.angle_alpha   90.00
_cell.angle_beta   90.00
_cell.angle_gamma   90.00
#
_symmetry.space_group_name_H-M   'P 1'
#
loop_
_entity.id
_entity.type
_entity.pdbx_description
1 polymer ?
#
loop_
_entity_poly.entity_id
_entity_poly.type
_entity_poly.pdbx_seq_one_letter_code
_entity_poly.pdbx_strand_id
1 'polypeptide(L)'
;SSDLSTGAVDAIMDDQPVIEYAIKQGQDLSINMEGEAVGSFAFGVKKGSKYEHLVTEFNEALAQMKKDGSLEQIIQKWTASTTTATPTTTTAAGQKATPVKSKYIIASDSSFAPFVFQNSSNQYTGIDMDLIKAIAKDQGFEIEITNPGFDAAISAVQAGQADGIIAGMSVTDARKETFDF
;
A
#
# COMPACT_ATOMS: atom_id res chain seq x y z
N SER A 1 -12.34 17.19 -3.49
CA SER A 1 -12.17 17.69 -4.86
C SER A 1 -13.41 18.41 -5.39
N SER A 2 -14.64 18.02 -4.99
CA SER A 2 -15.87 18.71 -5.42
C SER A 2 -15.89 20.17 -4.97
N ASP A 3 -15.45 20.47 -3.78
CA ASP A 3 -15.46 21.82 -3.21
C ASP A 3 -14.45 22.74 -3.91
N LEU A 4 -13.29 22.21 -4.33
CA LEU A 4 -12.33 22.97 -5.13
C LEU A 4 -12.87 23.25 -6.53
N SER A 5 -13.47 22.27 -7.21
CA SER A 5 -14.02 22.45 -8.55
C SER A 5 -15.23 23.37 -8.60
N THR A 6 -15.97 23.50 -7.52
CA THR A 6 -17.10 24.45 -7.38
C THR A 6 -16.68 25.84 -6.89
N GLY A 7 -15.40 26.04 -6.53
CA GLY A 7 -14.90 27.28 -5.97
C GLY A 7 -15.32 27.52 -4.51
N ALA A 8 -15.76 26.48 -3.81
CA ALA A 8 -16.09 26.58 -2.37
C ALA A 8 -14.83 26.68 -1.52
N VAL A 9 -13.70 26.18 -2.01
CA VAL A 9 -12.36 26.33 -1.45
C VAL A 9 -11.36 26.67 -2.58
N ASP A 10 -10.30 27.41 -2.24
CA ASP A 10 -9.28 27.84 -3.22
C ASP A 10 -8.15 26.83 -3.39
N ALA A 11 -7.91 25.98 -2.40
CA ALA A 11 -6.86 24.95 -2.41
C ALA A 11 -7.23 23.77 -1.49
N ILE A 12 -6.60 22.62 -1.77
CA ILE A 12 -6.66 21.43 -0.92
C ILE A 12 -5.24 20.99 -0.58
N MET A 13 -5.09 20.32 0.56
CA MET A 13 -3.87 19.64 0.93
C MET A 13 -4.22 18.16 1.21
N ASP A 14 -3.49 17.26 0.55
CA ASP A 14 -3.69 15.83 0.66
C ASP A 14 -2.36 15.12 0.36
N ASP A 15 -2.30 13.81 0.53
CA ASP A 15 -1.15 13.01 0.13
C ASP A 15 -0.91 13.14 -1.37
N GLN A 16 0.35 13.39 -1.76
CA GLN A 16 0.72 13.62 -3.17
C GLN A 16 0.20 12.52 -4.12
N PRO A 17 0.31 11.20 -3.82
CA PRO A 17 -0.23 10.16 -4.70
C PRO A 17 -1.75 10.25 -4.90
N VAL A 18 -2.51 10.76 -3.92
CA VAL A 18 -3.96 10.97 -4.04
C VAL A 18 -4.26 12.06 -5.05
N ILE A 19 -3.54 13.18 -4.99
CA ILE A 19 -3.69 14.31 -5.93
C ILE A 19 -3.25 13.87 -7.34
N GLU A 20 -2.11 13.20 -7.48
CA GLU A 20 -1.60 12.68 -8.75
C GLU A 20 -2.58 11.70 -9.41
N TYR A 21 -3.19 10.81 -8.61
CA TYR A 21 -4.22 9.91 -9.09
C TYR A 21 -5.44 10.67 -9.61
N ALA A 22 -5.91 11.69 -8.88
CA ALA A 22 -7.03 12.52 -9.31
C ALA A 22 -6.76 13.25 -10.63
N ILE A 23 -5.55 13.78 -10.81
CA ILE A 23 -5.09 14.38 -12.08
C ILE A 23 -5.11 13.33 -13.20
N LYS A 24 -4.59 12.13 -12.94
CA LYS A 24 -4.59 11.02 -13.91
C LYS A 24 -6.01 10.58 -14.31
N GLN A 25 -7.00 10.71 -13.41
CA GLN A 25 -8.41 10.49 -13.70
C GLN A 25 -9.09 11.65 -14.47
N GLY A 26 -8.32 12.67 -14.85
CA GLY A 26 -8.80 13.81 -15.65
C GLY A 26 -9.41 14.94 -14.83
N GLN A 27 -9.16 14.99 -13.51
CA GLN A 27 -9.54 16.15 -12.71
C GLN A 27 -8.62 17.34 -13.06
N ASP A 28 -9.20 18.52 -13.22
CA ASP A 28 -8.48 19.77 -13.49
C ASP A 28 -7.85 20.31 -12.20
N LEU A 29 -6.74 19.69 -11.80
CA LEU A 29 -5.96 20.03 -10.63
C LEU A 29 -4.50 20.26 -11.02
N SER A 30 -3.82 21.13 -10.27
CA SER A 30 -2.36 21.32 -10.38
C SER A 30 -1.73 21.26 -9.00
N ILE A 31 -0.54 20.66 -8.94
CA ILE A 31 0.28 20.65 -7.72
C ILE A 31 1.16 21.90 -7.76
N ASN A 32 0.86 22.87 -6.89
CA ASN A 32 1.58 24.13 -6.83
C ASN A 32 2.64 24.17 -5.75
N MET A 33 2.57 23.25 -4.78
CA MET A 33 3.52 23.16 -3.66
C MET A 33 3.62 21.70 -3.21
N GLU A 34 4.85 21.24 -3.04
CA GLU A 34 5.16 19.95 -2.43
C GLU A 34 5.66 20.19 -1.01
N GLY A 35 5.10 19.47 -0.04
CA GLY A 35 5.54 19.49 1.35
C GLY A 35 6.64 18.45 1.60
N GLU A 36 7.25 18.52 2.78
CA GLU A 36 8.13 17.44 3.24
C GLU A 36 7.29 16.19 3.59
N ALA A 37 7.86 15.01 3.33
CA ALA A 37 7.22 13.75 3.72
C ALA A 37 7.11 13.68 5.25
N VAL A 38 5.87 13.58 5.73
CA VAL A 38 5.57 13.56 7.17
C VAL A 38 5.42 12.15 7.75
N GLY A 39 5.52 11.10 6.92
CA GLY A 39 5.39 9.72 7.35
C GLY A 39 5.54 8.73 6.22
N SER A 40 5.29 7.47 6.54
CA SER A 40 5.28 6.36 5.58
C SER A 40 4.04 5.51 5.79
N PHE A 41 3.46 5.02 4.71
CA PHE A 41 2.50 3.93 4.76
C PHE A 41 3.25 2.60 4.89
N ALA A 42 2.66 1.66 5.61
CA ALA A 42 3.31 0.39 5.86
C ALA A 42 2.32 -0.79 5.91
N PHE A 43 2.86 -1.95 5.61
CA PHE A 43 2.25 -3.23 5.95
C PHE A 43 2.48 -3.49 7.44
N GLY A 44 1.46 -3.98 8.15
CA GLY A 44 1.56 -4.25 9.58
C GLY A 44 1.02 -5.62 9.96
N VAL A 45 1.62 -6.20 10.99
CA VAL A 45 1.14 -7.42 11.65
C VAL A 45 0.96 -7.15 13.15
N LYS A 46 0.18 -7.97 13.84
CA LYS A 46 0.05 -7.87 15.30
C LYS A 46 1.40 -8.08 15.96
N LYS A 47 1.79 -7.16 16.83
CA LYS A 47 3.03 -7.21 17.61
C LYS A 47 3.11 -8.47 18.47
N GLY A 48 4.29 -9.10 18.47
CA GLY A 48 4.52 -10.35 19.21
C GLY A 48 3.77 -11.55 18.65
N SER A 49 3.27 -11.47 17.42
CA SER A 49 2.60 -12.59 16.77
C SER A 49 3.60 -13.51 16.07
N LYS A 50 3.16 -14.74 15.80
CA LYS A 50 3.94 -15.68 14.97
C LYS A 50 4.13 -15.23 13.53
N TYR A 51 3.56 -14.09 13.13
CA TYR A 51 3.59 -13.53 11.79
C TYR A 51 4.58 -12.36 11.63
N GLU A 52 5.41 -12.07 12.62
CA GLU A 52 6.46 -11.04 12.52
C GLU A 52 7.41 -11.27 11.33
N HIS A 53 7.65 -12.53 10.96
CA HIS A 53 8.44 -12.86 9.77
C HIS A 53 7.89 -12.24 8.48
N LEU A 54 6.55 -12.05 8.36
CA LEU A 54 5.94 -11.40 7.18
C LEU A 54 6.41 -9.96 7.01
N VAL A 55 6.68 -9.23 8.10
CA VAL A 55 7.23 -7.87 8.03
C VAL A 55 8.64 -7.90 7.45
N THR A 56 9.46 -8.86 7.89
CA THR A 56 10.82 -9.02 7.35
C THR A 56 10.78 -9.36 5.86
N GLU A 57 9.98 -10.36 5.47
CA GLU A 57 9.80 -10.78 4.08
C GLU A 57 9.26 -9.62 3.20
N PHE A 58 8.28 -8.87 3.72
CA PHE A 58 7.73 -7.70 3.03
C PHE A 58 8.80 -6.63 2.83
N ASN A 59 9.55 -6.28 3.86
CA ASN A 59 10.56 -5.24 3.79
C ASN A 59 11.75 -5.63 2.89
N GLU A 60 12.17 -6.90 2.89
CA GLU A 60 13.22 -7.40 1.99
C GLU A 60 12.78 -7.35 0.53
N ALA A 61 11.57 -7.82 0.24
CA ALA A 61 11.00 -7.75 -1.10
C ALA A 61 10.81 -6.30 -1.56
N LEU A 62 10.30 -5.42 -0.68
CA LEU A 62 10.15 -3.99 -0.97
C LEU A 62 11.50 -3.32 -1.25
N ALA A 63 12.55 -3.66 -0.50
CA ALA A 63 13.90 -3.15 -0.73
C ALA A 63 14.45 -3.59 -2.10
N GLN A 64 14.14 -4.82 -2.51
CA GLN A 64 14.51 -5.32 -3.84
C GLN A 64 13.71 -4.60 -4.94
N MET A 65 12.39 -4.43 -4.76
CA MET A 65 11.53 -3.71 -5.70
C MET A 65 11.93 -2.23 -5.88
N LYS A 66 12.48 -1.60 -4.83
CA LYS A 66 13.09 -0.26 -4.93
C LYS A 66 14.35 -0.27 -5.79
N LYS A 67 15.20 -1.29 -5.68
CA LYS A 67 16.47 -1.38 -6.43
C LYS A 67 16.26 -1.67 -7.91
N ASP A 68 15.29 -2.53 -8.25
CA ASP A 68 15.01 -2.91 -9.64
C ASP A 68 13.99 -2.02 -10.34
N GLY A 69 13.42 -1.05 -9.63
CA GLY A 69 12.45 -0.09 -10.16
C GLY A 69 11.02 -0.62 -10.29
N SER A 70 10.73 -1.85 -9.87
CA SER A 70 9.38 -2.41 -9.98
C SER A 70 8.38 -1.75 -9.04
N LEU A 71 8.83 -1.24 -7.88
CA LEU A 71 7.99 -0.43 -7.00
C LEU A 71 7.56 0.87 -7.70
N GLU A 72 8.49 1.55 -8.36
CA GLU A 72 8.21 2.78 -9.08
C GLU A 72 7.21 2.54 -10.22
N GLN A 73 7.33 1.41 -10.94
CA GLN A 73 6.35 1.03 -11.97
C GLN A 73 4.94 0.84 -11.40
N ILE A 74 4.81 0.24 -10.20
CA ILE A 74 3.52 0.12 -9.52
C ILE A 74 2.96 1.50 -9.19
N ILE A 75 3.77 2.40 -8.63
CA ILE A 75 3.34 3.77 -8.28
C ILE A 75 2.90 4.51 -9.54
N GLN A 76 3.71 4.53 -10.60
CA GLN A 76 3.41 5.21 -11.87
C GLN A 76 2.16 4.65 -12.57
N LYS A 77 1.87 3.37 -12.40
CA LYS A 77 0.63 2.78 -12.92
C LYS A 77 -0.60 3.52 -12.39
N TRP A 78 -0.56 4.01 -11.16
CA TRP A 78 -1.69 4.61 -10.48
C TRP A 78 -1.63 6.14 -10.40
N THR A 79 -0.44 6.73 -10.41
CA THR A 79 -0.22 8.18 -10.28
C THR A 79 0.14 8.83 -11.62
N ALA A 80 0.10 10.15 -11.67
CA ALA A 80 0.56 10.93 -12.83
C ALA A 80 2.08 11.20 -12.80
N SER A 81 2.80 10.61 -11.85
CA SER A 81 4.24 10.83 -11.67
C SER A 81 5.03 10.44 -12.92
N THR A 82 5.79 11.39 -13.44
CA THR A 82 6.62 11.22 -14.65
C THR A 82 8.08 10.86 -14.36
N THR A 83 8.34 10.34 -13.15
CA THR A 83 9.70 9.91 -12.81
C THR A 83 10.09 8.74 -13.71
N THR A 84 11.01 8.99 -14.62
CA THR A 84 11.48 8.02 -15.62
C THR A 84 12.42 7.03 -14.93
N ALA A 85 11.87 5.97 -14.37
CA ALA A 85 12.66 4.82 -13.94
C ALA A 85 13.03 4.00 -15.18
N THR A 86 14.30 3.93 -15.50
CA THR A 86 14.80 3.01 -16.52
C THR A 86 14.69 1.59 -15.95
N PRO A 87 13.93 0.68 -16.59
CA PRO A 87 13.78 -0.67 -16.08
C PRO A 87 15.11 -1.42 -16.20
N THR A 88 15.78 -1.64 -15.09
CA THR A 88 16.90 -2.59 -15.03
C THR A 88 16.34 -3.93 -14.63
N THR A 89 16.16 -4.80 -15.60
CA THR A 89 15.74 -6.18 -15.38
C THR A 89 16.89 -6.94 -14.70
N THR A 90 16.91 -6.94 -13.40
CA THR A 90 17.80 -7.80 -12.62
C THR A 90 16.95 -8.72 -11.77
N THR A 91 16.78 -9.94 -12.25
CA THR A 91 16.18 -11.04 -11.48
C THR A 91 17.20 -11.45 -10.40
N ALA A 92 17.17 -10.80 -9.27
CA ALA A 92 17.90 -11.26 -8.10
C ALA A 92 16.93 -12.06 -7.23
N ALA A 93 17.02 -13.39 -7.29
CA ALA A 93 16.34 -14.27 -6.36
C ALA A 93 16.93 -14.02 -4.95
N GLY A 94 16.18 -13.24 -4.13
CA GLY A 94 16.40 -13.21 -2.69
C GLY A 94 16.21 -14.61 -2.11
N GLN A 95 16.86 -14.92 -0.99
CA GLN A 95 16.65 -16.18 -0.29
C GLN A 95 15.17 -16.23 0.13
N LYS A 96 14.42 -17.14 -0.51
CA LYS A 96 13.02 -17.38 -0.15
C LYS A 96 12.98 -18.03 1.22
N ALA A 97 12.42 -17.34 2.21
CA ALA A 97 12.03 -17.97 3.45
C ALA A 97 10.96 -19.05 3.15
N THR A 98 10.93 -20.13 3.92
CA THR A 98 9.86 -21.12 3.79
C THR A 98 8.60 -20.53 4.45
N PRO A 99 7.49 -20.28 3.73
CA PRO A 99 6.30 -19.71 4.32
C PRO A 99 5.78 -20.56 5.49
N VAL A 100 5.42 -19.91 6.59
CA VAL A 100 4.82 -20.59 7.76
C VAL A 100 3.40 -21.07 7.45
N LYS A 101 2.73 -20.39 6.52
CA LYS A 101 1.42 -20.75 5.96
C LYS A 101 1.49 -20.72 4.43
N SER A 102 0.72 -21.56 3.78
CA SER A 102 0.54 -21.49 2.32
C SER A 102 -0.35 -20.32 1.90
N LYS A 103 -1.20 -19.80 2.81
CA LYS A 103 -2.15 -18.72 2.54
C LYS A 103 -2.33 -17.83 3.77
N TYR A 104 -2.21 -16.51 3.58
CA TYR A 104 -2.41 -15.49 4.62
C TYR A 104 -3.67 -14.67 4.37
N ILE A 105 -4.36 -14.29 5.45
CA ILE A 105 -5.51 -13.38 5.42
C ILE A 105 -5.01 -11.97 5.68
N ILE A 106 -5.16 -11.09 4.70
CA ILE A 106 -4.72 -9.69 4.78
C ILE A 106 -5.95 -8.79 4.82
N ALA A 107 -6.10 -8.07 5.92
CA ALA A 107 -7.17 -7.09 6.07
C ALA A 107 -6.81 -5.77 5.37
N SER A 108 -7.81 -5.11 4.81
CA SER A 108 -7.64 -3.85 4.09
C SER A 108 -8.87 -2.96 4.21
N ASP A 109 -8.81 -1.78 3.57
CA ASP A 109 -9.93 -0.86 3.38
C ASP A 109 -9.98 -0.41 1.93
N SER A 110 -11.15 -0.47 1.30
CA SER A 110 -11.34 -0.14 -0.13
C SER A 110 -11.78 1.29 -0.39
N SER A 111 -11.63 2.18 0.55
CA SER A 111 -12.07 3.59 0.44
C SER A 111 -10.93 4.59 0.25
N PHE A 112 -9.70 4.13 0.01
CA PHE A 112 -8.51 4.98 -0.06
C PHE A 112 -7.74 4.85 -1.39
N ALA A 113 -8.31 5.40 -2.47
CA ALA A 113 -7.60 5.49 -3.75
C ALA A 113 -6.44 6.52 -3.70
N PRO A 114 -5.29 6.25 -4.35
CA PRO A 114 -4.97 5.12 -5.24
C PRO A 114 -4.37 3.89 -4.53
N PHE A 115 -4.33 3.86 -3.20
CA PHE A 115 -3.69 2.78 -2.44
C PHE A 115 -4.51 1.50 -2.49
N VAL A 116 -5.77 1.59 -2.09
CA VAL A 116 -6.71 0.47 -2.18
C VAL A 116 -8.13 0.97 -2.43
N PHE A 117 -8.78 0.43 -3.46
CA PHE A 117 -10.14 0.76 -3.85
C PHE A 117 -10.77 -0.35 -4.70
N GLN A 118 -12.08 -0.28 -4.94
CA GLN A 118 -12.75 -1.19 -5.84
C GLN A 118 -12.83 -0.59 -7.25
N ASN A 119 -12.49 -1.38 -8.27
CA ASN A 119 -12.71 -1.03 -9.66
C ASN A 119 -14.16 -1.28 -10.09
N SER A 120 -14.50 -0.96 -11.34
CA SER A 120 -15.83 -1.17 -11.93
C SER A 120 -16.29 -2.63 -11.96
N SER A 121 -15.37 -3.58 -11.78
CA SER A 121 -15.63 -5.01 -11.69
C SER A 121 -15.70 -5.54 -10.24
N ASN A 122 -15.80 -4.64 -9.26
CA ASN A 122 -15.80 -4.93 -7.83
C ASN A 122 -14.54 -5.67 -7.33
N GLN A 123 -13.41 -5.52 -8.03
CA GLN A 123 -12.13 -6.10 -7.61
C GLN A 123 -11.33 -5.08 -6.81
N TYR A 124 -10.68 -5.54 -5.73
CA TYR A 124 -9.74 -4.72 -4.97
C TYR A 124 -8.48 -4.49 -5.78
N THR A 125 -8.12 -3.22 -5.96
CA THR A 125 -7.02 -2.75 -6.80
C THR A 125 -6.36 -1.53 -6.17
N GLY A 126 -5.23 -1.09 -6.71
CA GLY A 126 -4.46 0.05 -6.23
C GLY A 126 -3.02 -0.30 -5.93
N ILE A 127 -2.27 0.67 -5.44
CA ILE A 127 -0.83 0.53 -5.13
C ILE A 127 -0.61 -0.60 -4.11
N ASP A 128 -1.33 -0.61 -3.00
CA ASP A 128 -1.20 -1.59 -1.93
C ASP A 128 -1.55 -3.01 -2.43
N MET A 129 -2.58 -3.11 -3.27
CA MET A 129 -3.01 -4.40 -3.82
C MET A 129 -2.02 -4.98 -4.83
N ASP A 130 -1.44 -4.13 -5.69
CA ASP A 130 -0.42 -4.57 -6.63
C ASP A 130 0.87 -4.94 -5.89
N LEU A 131 1.23 -4.17 -4.87
CA LEU A 131 2.41 -4.40 -4.05
C LEU A 131 2.33 -5.73 -3.28
N ILE A 132 1.27 -5.94 -2.50
CA ILE A 132 1.14 -7.17 -1.70
C ILE A 132 1.03 -8.43 -2.57
N LYS A 133 0.37 -8.34 -3.73
CA LYS A 133 0.30 -9.45 -4.70
C LYS A 133 1.67 -9.75 -5.31
N ALA A 134 2.46 -8.73 -5.64
CA ALA A 134 3.80 -8.92 -6.17
C ALA A 134 4.73 -9.58 -5.14
N ILE A 135 4.67 -9.12 -3.89
CA ILE A 135 5.45 -9.68 -2.77
C ILE A 135 5.03 -11.12 -2.48
N ALA A 136 3.74 -11.41 -2.38
CA ALA A 136 3.24 -12.75 -2.14
C ALA A 136 3.70 -13.74 -3.23
N LYS A 137 3.66 -13.31 -4.49
CA LYS A 137 4.15 -14.10 -5.62
C LYS A 137 5.66 -14.35 -5.54
N ASP A 138 6.44 -13.33 -5.20
CA ASP A 138 7.90 -13.44 -5.07
C ASP A 138 8.28 -14.38 -3.92
N GLN A 139 7.63 -14.22 -2.77
CA GLN A 139 7.89 -15.02 -1.57
C GLN A 139 7.25 -16.42 -1.62
N GLY A 140 6.32 -16.67 -2.53
CA GLY A 140 5.75 -18.00 -2.78
C GLY A 140 4.62 -18.39 -1.83
N PHE A 141 3.83 -17.43 -1.33
CA PHE A 141 2.62 -17.68 -0.57
C PHE A 141 1.38 -17.09 -1.26
N GLU A 142 0.21 -17.57 -0.87
CA GLU A 142 -1.08 -17.02 -1.32
C GLU A 142 -1.62 -16.02 -0.31
N ILE A 143 -2.43 -15.09 -0.79
CA ILE A 143 -3.14 -14.12 0.05
C ILE A 143 -4.65 -14.17 -0.21
N GLU A 144 -5.41 -13.96 0.86
CA GLU A 144 -6.83 -13.66 0.82
C GLU A 144 -7.03 -12.25 1.36
N ILE A 145 -7.61 -11.37 0.55
CA ILE A 145 -7.89 -9.99 0.96
C ILE A 145 -9.29 -9.95 1.58
N THR A 146 -9.38 -9.46 2.81
CA THR A 146 -10.64 -9.12 3.47
C THR A 146 -10.77 -7.61 3.58
N ASN A 147 -11.98 -7.08 3.44
CA ASN A 147 -12.22 -5.64 3.45
C ASN A 147 -13.36 -5.25 4.40
N PRO A 148 -13.11 -5.29 5.71
CA PRO A 148 -14.11 -4.90 6.69
C PRO A 148 -14.21 -3.37 6.91
N GLY A 149 -13.35 -2.57 6.28
CA GLY A 149 -13.11 -1.15 6.58
C GLY A 149 -11.95 -0.95 7.55
N PHE A 150 -11.39 0.27 7.59
CA PHE A 150 -10.09 0.53 8.25
C PHE A 150 -10.05 0.15 9.74
N ASP A 151 -10.99 0.63 10.54
CA ASP A 151 -11.00 0.35 11.99
C ASP A 151 -11.26 -1.12 12.30
N ALA A 152 -12.13 -1.75 11.49
CA ALA A 152 -12.41 -3.17 11.64
C ALA A 152 -11.22 -4.03 11.15
N ALA A 153 -10.45 -3.58 10.17
CA ALA A 153 -9.22 -4.23 9.72
C ALA A 153 -8.15 -4.23 10.83
N ILE A 154 -7.94 -3.08 11.49
CA ILE A 154 -7.08 -2.97 12.68
C ILE A 154 -7.52 -3.96 13.76
N SER A 155 -8.82 -3.97 14.08
CA SER A 155 -9.40 -4.86 15.10
C SER A 155 -9.24 -6.34 14.74
N ALA A 156 -9.43 -6.70 13.47
CA ALA A 156 -9.29 -8.07 12.98
C ALA A 156 -7.87 -8.61 13.15
N VAL A 157 -6.84 -7.79 12.86
CA VAL A 157 -5.43 -8.18 13.06
C VAL A 157 -5.11 -8.29 14.55
N GLN A 158 -5.55 -7.35 15.37
CA GLN A 158 -5.34 -7.41 16.82
C GLN A 158 -6.00 -8.66 17.45
N ALA A 159 -7.18 -9.04 16.96
CA ALA A 159 -7.90 -10.24 17.40
C ALA A 159 -7.34 -11.55 16.80
N GLY A 160 -6.41 -11.47 15.85
CA GLY A 160 -5.86 -12.64 15.15
C GLY A 160 -6.82 -13.27 14.13
N GLN A 161 -7.83 -12.53 13.69
CA GLN A 161 -8.76 -12.92 12.61
C GLN A 161 -8.15 -12.66 11.22
N ALA A 162 -7.21 -11.72 11.12
CA ALA A 162 -6.36 -11.51 9.97
C ALA A 162 -4.89 -11.59 10.39
N ASP A 163 -4.04 -12.00 9.46
CA ASP A 163 -2.61 -12.21 9.70
C ASP A 163 -1.80 -10.91 9.54
N GLY A 164 -2.31 -9.97 8.73
CA GLY A 164 -1.70 -8.65 8.51
C GLY A 164 -2.68 -7.64 7.96
N ILE A 165 -2.27 -6.38 7.88
CA ILE A 165 -3.03 -5.25 7.32
C ILE A 165 -2.19 -4.47 6.31
N ILE A 166 -2.81 -4.12 5.19
CA ILE A 166 -2.31 -3.17 4.20
C ILE A 166 -3.47 -2.30 3.72
N ALA A 167 -3.47 -1.03 4.06
CA ALA A 167 -4.62 -0.13 3.85
C ALA A 167 -4.22 1.35 3.83
N GLY A 168 -3.07 1.70 3.22
CA GLY A 168 -2.52 3.05 3.32
C GLY A 168 -2.29 3.46 4.79
N MET A 169 -1.92 2.53 5.64
CA MET A 169 -1.82 2.76 7.08
C MET A 169 -0.51 3.47 7.42
N SER A 170 -0.62 4.71 7.92
CA SER A 170 0.54 5.47 8.38
C SER A 170 1.18 4.83 9.62
N VAL A 171 2.51 4.82 9.66
CA VAL A 171 3.28 4.43 10.85
C VAL A 171 3.21 5.55 11.88
N THR A 172 2.65 5.26 13.05
CA THR A 172 2.60 6.18 14.20
C THR A 172 3.11 5.50 15.46
N ASP A 173 3.58 6.27 16.45
CA ASP A 173 4.08 5.68 17.68
C ASP A 173 2.99 4.92 18.45
N ALA A 174 1.76 5.42 18.45
CA ALA A 174 0.63 4.70 19.02
C ALA A 174 0.37 3.33 18.34
N ARG A 175 0.53 3.26 17.01
CA ARG A 175 0.37 1.99 16.28
C ARG A 175 1.53 1.04 16.52
N LYS A 176 2.75 1.52 16.71
CA LYS A 176 3.93 0.70 17.06
C LYS A 176 3.81 -0.01 18.43
N GLU A 177 2.89 0.42 19.28
CA GLU A 177 2.61 -0.29 20.53
C GLU A 177 1.91 -1.64 20.30
N THR A 178 1.14 -1.76 19.21
CA THR A 178 0.30 -2.93 18.92
C THR A 178 0.62 -3.63 17.62
N PHE A 179 1.39 -3.00 16.72
CA PHE A 179 1.79 -3.53 15.43
C PHE A 179 3.32 -3.53 15.27
N ASP A 180 3.83 -4.49 14.52
CA ASP A 180 5.14 -4.47 13.87
C ASP A 180 4.96 -4.11 12.40
N PHE A 181 5.88 -3.25 11.87
CA PHE A 181 5.85 -2.68 10.52
C PHE A 181 7.12 -3.00 9.74
#